data_58e8084a95ec4eea08aa318d6f3ddbc2
#
_entry.id   58e8084a95ec4eea08aa318d6f3ddbc2
#
_cell.length_a   1.000
_cell.length_b   1.000
_cell.length_c   1.000
_cell.angle_alpha   90.00
_cell.angle_beta   90.00
_cell.angle_gamma   90.00
#
_symmetry.space_group_name_H-M   'P 1'
#
loop_
_entity.id
_entity.type
_entity.pdbx_description
1 polymer ?
#
loop_
_entity_poly.entity_id
_entity_poly.type
_entity_poly.pdbx_seq_one_letter_code
_entity_poly.pdbx_strand_id
1 'polypeptide(L)'
;MWKKKTALISIIFLILNCNAVLHAGGAAFNVESCIDDFRRVTGCESVSAAVVNGEDVTFFGDPDGLYQIGSMTKAFTGLAVQKLIMEGALDESDKISDLIPGFTAYYGSDAADITIFQLLNQTSGYTNSESDYPSAETGMTLYEWAMSISGKELNSYPGSEYAYSNVNYNLLGLVIEQVTGISYEEYMEKEILIPLGLTDTYVGKPDNDDRIVTGSRTGYRHAFEYEIPVVSTRIPAGYFYSDVRDCARWIAIWNGTADIPEEYKEMVDAVKSRLTKTGDYYSGWELFEEGVIGHSGGTPNYSSRIVFNDRDRTGVCVLVNMNVAASTDGLCNGIDDMLSGKICEDIPTDVWTVFDIIFTIVSGAGIALIICMVLQKKRFPVIISAIFVFMLIVSLCMVMPLVFGAGLGEILFIWAPYSLAGALAVLLTCEIVSIIKLWKLKINEN
;
A
#
# COMPACT_ATOMS: atom_id res chain seq x y z
N MET A 1 -2.83 -14.54 20.09
CA MET A 1 -1.70 -14.83 19.16
C MET A 1 -1.07 -13.55 18.59
N TRP A 2 -1.82 -12.51 18.40
CA TRP A 2 -1.39 -11.18 17.87
C TRP A 2 -0.33 -10.48 18.74
N LYS A 3 -0.48 -10.43 20.07
CA LYS A 3 0.50 -9.79 20.98
C LYS A 3 1.92 -10.35 20.89
N LYS A 4 2.12 -11.57 20.40
CA LYS A 4 3.47 -12.15 20.17
C LYS A 4 4.04 -11.77 18.79
N LYS A 5 3.19 -11.51 17.79
CA LYS A 5 3.65 -11.05 16.46
C LYS A 5 4.13 -9.59 16.52
N THR A 6 3.39 -8.71 17.22
CA THR A 6 3.79 -7.31 17.44
C THR A 6 5.11 -7.21 18.20
N ALA A 7 5.36 -8.06 19.20
CA ALA A 7 6.62 -8.07 19.96
C ALA A 7 7.83 -8.48 19.11
N LEU A 8 7.67 -9.41 18.15
CA LEU A 8 8.78 -9.83 17.29
C LEU A 8 9.11 -8.76 16.24
N ILE A 9 8.09 -8.11 15.66
CA ILE A 9 8.25 -6.97 14.74
C ILE A 9 8.89 -5.80 15.49
N SER A 10 8.44 -5.49 16.71
CA SER A 10 9.03 -4.43 17.55
C SER A 10 10.48 -4.71 17.92
N ILE A 11 10.90 -5.97 18.11
CA ILE A 11 12.30 -6.33 18.41
C ILE A 11 13.17 -6.16 17.17
N ILE A 12 12.67 -6.50 15.96
CA ILE A 12 13.38 -6.26 14.70
C ILE A 12 13.50 -4.75 14.44
N PHE A 13 12.45 -3.95 14.71
CA PHE A 13 12.50 -2.48 14.66
C PHE A 13 13.48 -1.87 15.67
N LEU A 14 13.58 -2.42 16.88
CA LEU A 14 14.49 -1.90 17.92
C LEU A 14 15.96 -2.18 17.60
N ILE A 15 16.27 -3.25 16.89
CA ILE A 15 17.65 -3.61 16.49
C ILE A 15 18.11 -2.78 15.29
N LEU A 16 17.19 -2.25 14.47
CA LEU A 16 17.48 -1.51 13.24
C LEU A 16 17.50 0.02 13.40
N ASN A 17 17.11 0.55 14.57
CA ASN A 17 17.19 1.99 14.90
C ASN A 17 18.62 2.44 15.27
N CYS A 18 19.64 2.05 14.51
CA CYS A 18 20.92 2.73 14.51
C CYS A 18 20.88 3.87 13.48
N ASN A 19 20.17 4.95 13.82
CA ASN A 19 20.20 6.19 13.05
C ASN A 19 21.55 6.87 13.29
N ALA A 20 22.38 6.93 12.28
CA ALA A 20 23.49 7.84 12.21
C ALA A 20 22.92 9.25 11.94
N VAL A 21 22.68 9.98 13.00
CA VAL A 21 22.23 11.38 12.96
C VAL A 21 23.36 12.23 12.40
N LEU A 22 23.24 12.64 11.14
CA LEU A 22 24.03 13.74 10.58
C LEU A 22 23.14 14.99 10.69
N HIS A 23 23.39 15.79 11.72
CA HIS A 23 22.78 17.10 11.87
C HIS A 23 23.26 18.03 10.76
N ALA A 24 22.40 18.38 9.82
CA ALA A 24 22.55 19.54 8.96
C ALA A 24 21.81 20.71 9.58
N GLY A 25 22.55 21.76 9.91
CA GLY A 25 22.01 22.95 10.54
C GLY A 25 21.01 23.70 9.65
N GLY A 26 20.05 24.34 10.31
CA GLY A 26 19.02 25.28 9.88
C GLY A 26 18.91 25.55 8.39
N ALA A 27 18.19 24.67 7.65
CA ALA A 27 17.85 24.91 6.27
C ALA A 27 16.47 25.55 6.18
N ALA A 28 16.35 26.58 5.34
CA ALA A 28 15.08 27.11 4.88
C ALA A 28 14.23 25.98 4.26
N PHE A 29 12.92 26.16 4.27
CA PHE A 29 11.92 25.33 3.61
C PHE A 29 12.42 24.88 2.22
N ASN A 30 12.83 23.65 2.09
CA ASN A 30 13.39 23.10 0.86
C ASN A 30 12.88 21.68 0.62
N VAL A 31 11.69 21.59 0.02
CA VAL A 31 11.05 20.33 -0.35
C VAL A 31 11.93 19.49 -1.30
N GLU A 32 12.67 20.14 -2.20
CA GLU A 32 13.57 19.44 -3.12
C GLU A 32 14.65 18.66 -2.38
N SER A 33 15.22 19.24 -1.30
CA SER A 33 16.19 18.53 -0.46
C SER A 33 15.59 17.31 0.22
N CYS A 34 14.34 17.37 0.68
CA CYS A 34 13.64 16.24 1.27
C CYS A 34 13.39 15.14 0.23
N ILE A 35 13.03 15.50 -0.99
CA ILE A 35 12.87 14.56 -2.11
C ILE A 35 14.21 13.90 -2.48
N ASP A 36 15.31 14.65 -2.48
CA ASP A 36 16.64 14.10 -2.75
C ASP A 36 17.10 13.14 -1.65
N ASP A 37 16.82 13.47 -0.38
CA ASP A 37 17.07 12.57 0.74
C ASP A 37 16.21 11.30 0.65
N PHE A 38 14.94 11.44 0.27
CA PHE A 38 14.06 10.30 0.00
C PHE A 38 14.62 9.38 -1.09
N ARG A 39 15.02 9.94 -2.23
CA ARG A 39 15.64 9.17 -3.32
C ARG A 39 16.90 8.45 -2.87
N ARG A 40 17.74 9.11 -2.06
CA ARG A 40 18.97 8.53 -1.51
C ARG A 40 18.66 7.36 -0.54
N VAL A 41 17.63 7.48 0.28
CA VAL A 41 17.24 6.44 1.25
C VAL A 41 16.62 5.24 0.55
N THR A 42 15.70 5.46 -0.38
CA THR A 42 14.88 4.41 -0.99
C THR A 42 15.50 3.82 -2.26
N GLY A 43 16.28 4.59 -3.01
CA GLY A 43 16.71 4.27 -4.38
C GLY A 43 15.61 4.46 -5.42
N CYS A 44 14.48 5.08 -5.05
CA CYS A 44 13.40 5.41 -5.97
C CYS A 44 13.79 6.54 -6.91
N GLU A 45 13.46 6.43 -8.19
CA GLU A 45 13.85 7.42 -9.20
C GLU A 45 12.73 8.45 -9.45
N SER A 46 11.47 8.03 -9.44
CA SER A 46 10.34 8.89 -9.78
C SER A 46 9.49 9.22 -8.57
N VAL A 47 9.49 10.51 -8.23
CA VAL A 47 8.72 11.11 -7.14
C VAL A 47 8.10 12.37 -7.63
N SER A 48 6.77 12.52 -7.49
CA SER A 48 6.05 13.76 -7.74
C SER A 48 5.33 14.19 -6.48
N ALA A 49 5.31 15.50 -6.22
CA ALA A 49 4.62 16.05 -5.07
C ALA A 49 3.86 17.32 -5.42
N ALA A 50 2.72 17.51 -4.75
CA ALA A 50 1.98 18.76 -4.72
C ALA A 50 1.93 19.30 -3.29
N VAL A 51 2.17 20.59 -3.14
CA VAL A 51 2.07 21.32 -1.89
C VAL A 51 1.04 22.43 -2.06
N VAL A 52 -0.03 22.38 -1.28
CA VAL A 52 -1.15 23.32 -1.30
C VAL A 52 -1.07 24.20 -0.05
N ASN A 53 -1.10 25.52 -0.22
CA ASN A 53 -1.12 26.50 0.87
C ASN A 53 -2.12 27.62 0.53
N GLY A 54 -3.35 27.48 0.99
CA GLY A 54 -4.46 28.34 0.60
C GLY A 54 -4.81 28.15 -0.89
N GLU A 55 -4.64 29.20 -1.68
CA GLU A 55 -4.84 29.20 -3.14
C GLU A 55 -3.54 28.87 -3.90
N ASP A 56 -2.39 28.94 -3.24
CA ASP A 56 -1.09 28.68 -3.85
C ASP A 56 -0.83 27.17 -3.92
N VAL A 57 -0.42 26.71 -5.11
CA VAL A 57 -0.03 25.31 -5.36
C VAL A 57 1.36 25.26 -5.96
N THR A 58 2.23 24.47 -5.37
CA THR A 58 3.59 24.23 -5.88
C THR A 58 3.76 22.74 -6.19
N PHE A 59 4.34 22.43 -7.35
CA PHE A 59 4.60 21.08 -7.79
C PHE A 59 6.10 20.78 -7.81
N PHE A 60 6.46 19.54 -7.49
CA PHE A 60 7.82 19.01 -7.51
C PHE A 60 7.81 17.69 -8.28
N GLY A 61 8.89 17.41 -9.01
CA GLY A 61 8.96 16.28 -9.93
C GLY A 61 8.18 16.52 -11.23
N ASP A 62 7.62 15.46 -11.81
CA ASP A 62 6.77 15.55 -13.01
C ASP A 62 5.29 15.74 -12.58
N PRO A 63 4.71 16.93 -12.79
CA PRO A 63 3.35 17.18 -12.35
C PRO A 63 2.27 16.51 -13.20
N ASP A 64 2.61 16.06 -14.42
CA ASP A 64 1.70 15.44 -15.36
C ASP A 64 1.85 13.90 -15.39
N GLY A 65 2.83 13.36 -14.65
CA GLY A 65 3.08 11.93 -14.52
C GLY A 65 1.95 11.20 -13.80
N LEU A 66 1.43 10.13 -14.41
CA LEU A 66 0.34 9.32 -13.87
C LEU A 66 0.88 8.17 -13.04
N TYR A 67 0.49 8.12 -11.78
CA TYR A 67 0.85 7.08 -10.82
C TYR A 67 -0.39 6.33 -10.34
N GLN A 68 -0.25 5.05 -10.02
CA GLN A 68 -1.28 4.34 -9.29
C GLN A 68 -1.33 4.83 -7.84
N ILE A 69 -2.49 5.36 -7.42
CA ILE A 69 -2.63 6.03 -6.11
C ILE A 69 -2.99 5.09 -4.97
N GLY A 70 -3.07 3.78 -5.22
CA GLY A 70 -3.34 2.81 -4.18
C GLY A 70 -4.62 3.12 -3.40
N SER A 71 -4.57 2.91 -2.09
CA SER A 71 -5.74 3.06 -1.21
C SER A 71 -6.28 4.48 -1.06
N MET A 72 -5.61 5.52 -1.58
CA MET A 72 -6.22 6.85 -1.72
C MET A 72 -7.50 6.80 -2.58
N THR A 73 -7.63 5.80 -3.46
CA THR A 73 -8.83 5.48 -4.21
C THR A 73 -10.09 5.38 -3.34
N LYS A 74 -9.96 4.88 -2.11
CA LYS A 74 -11.10 4.67 -1.21
C LYS A 74 -11.88 5.95 -0.90
N ALA A 75 -11.21 7.08 -0.86
CA ALA A 75 -11.87 8.36 -0.62
C ALA A 75 -12.82 8.76 -1.77
N PHE A 76 -12.49 8.38 -3.01
CA PHE A 76 -13.36 8.57 -4.17
C PHE A 76 -14.58 7.64 -4.09
N THR A 77 -14.37 6.34 -3.80
CA THR A 77 -15.46 5.38 -3.60
C THR A 77 -16.37 5.79 -2.45
N GLY A 78 -15.78 6.26 -1.35
CA GLY A 78 -16.54 6.75 -0.20
C GLY A 78 -17.41 7.96 -0.53
N LEU A 79 -16.89 8.92 -1.31
CA LEU A 79 -17.67 10.09 -1.76
C LEU A 79 -18.83 9.67 -2.69
N ALA A 80 -18.60 8.68 -3.56
CA ALA A 80 -19.63 8.12 -4.42
C ALA A 80 -20.77 7.48 -3.62
N VAL A 81 -20.46 6.73 -2.57
CA VAL A 81 -21.47 6.18 -1.65
C VAL A 81 -22.19 7.30 -0.91
N GLN A 82 -21.47 8.34 -0.46
CA GLN A 82 -22.08 9.50 0.19
C GLN A 82 -23.08 10.22 -0.72
N LYS A 83 -22.77 10.32 -2.03
CA LYS A 83 -23.70 10.87 -3.03
C LYS A 83 -25.02 10.07 -3.05
N LEU A 84 -24.93 8.74 -3.15
CA LEU A 84 -26.12 7.88 -3.17
C LEU A 84 -26.94 7.98 -1.86
N ILE A 85 -26.26 8.18 -0.72
CA ILE A 85 -26.93 8.40 0.56
C ILE A 85 -27.69 9.74 0.55
N MET A 86 -27.08 10.81 0.07
CA MET A 86 -27.74 12.13 0.02
C MET A 86 -28.88 12.19 -0.99
N GLU A 87 -28.81 11.41 -2.07
CA GLU A 87 -29.89 11.23 -3.05
C GLU A 87 -31.03 10.35 -2.53
N GLY A 88 -30.85 9.71 -1.37
CA GLY A 88 -31.82 8.79 -0.78
C GLY A 88 -31.91 7.43 -1.48
N ALA A 89 -30.93 7.09 -2.31
CA ALA A 89 -30.81 5.80 -2.97
C ALA A 89 -30.16 4.73 -2.05
N LEU A 90 -29.44 5.15 -1.02
CA LEU A 90 -28.85 4.31 0.03
C LEU A 90 -29.07 4.93 1.40
N ASP A 91 -29.03 4.09 2.44
CA ASP A 91 -28.92 4.49 3.84
C ASP A 91 -27.71 3.80 4.50
N GLU A 92 -27.05 4.47 5.44
CA GLU A 92 -25.92 3.89 6.18
C GLU A 92 -26.29 2.58 6.89
N SER A 93 -27.55 2.39 7.25
CA SER A 93 -28.10 1.20 7.92
C SER A 93 -28.47 0.08 6.96
N ASP A 94 -28.47 0.31 5.65
CA ASP A 94 -28.79 -0.73 4.67
C ASP A 94 -27.81 -1.90 4.76
N LYS A 95 -28.37 -3.10 4.70
CA LYS A 95 -27.60 -4.35 4.78
C LYS A 95 -27.14 -4.77 3.39
N ILE A 96 -25.89 -5.14 3.27
CA ILE A 96 -25.34 -5.60 1.97
C ILE A 96 -26.03 -6.88 1.48
N SER A 97 -26.57 -7.72 2.36
CA SER A 97 -27.38 -8.89 2.01
C SER A 97 -28.69 -8.55 1.31
N ASP A 98 -29.24 -7.36 1.55
CA ASP A 98 -30.47 -6.88 0.88
C ASP A 98 -30.13 -6.20 -0.47
N LEU A 99 -28.94 -5.62 -0.60
CA LEU A 99 -28.48 -4.90 -1.78
C LEU A 99 -27.79 -5.81 -2.81
N ILE A 100 -27.11 -6.87 -2.37
CA ILE A 100 -26.40 -7.81 -3.22
C ILE A 100 -27.12 -9.16 -3.20
N PRO A 101 -27.89 -9.50 -4.25
CA PRO A 101 -28.68 -10.74 -4.27
C PRO A 101 -27.83 -12.00 -4.06
N GLY A 102 -28.19 -12.79 -3.05
CA GLY A 102 -27.53 -14.05 -2.74
C GLY A 102 -26.24 -13.93 -1.90
N PHE A 103 -25.82 -12.71 -1.54
CA PHE A 103 -24.67 -12.51 -0.66
C PHE A 103 -25.02 -12.79 0.80
N THR A 104 -24.17 -13.53 1.49
CA THR A 104 -24.29 -13.85 2.92
C THR A 104 -22.94 -13.75 3.61
N ALA A 105 -22.94 -13.43 4.90
CA ALA A 105 -21.77 -13.50 5.78
C ALA A 105 -22.15 -14.21 7.08
N TYR A 106 -21.19 -14.80 7.76
CA TYR A 106 -21.40 -15.52 9.00
C TYR A 106 -20.37 -15.13 10.05
N TYR A 107 -20.79 -15.15 11.32
CA TYR A 107 -19.90 -15.08 12.47
C TYR A 107 -20.24 -16.22 13.43
N GLY A 108 -19.34 -17.18 13.57
CA GLY A 108 -19.66 -18.46 14.22
C GLY A 108 -20.71 -19.24 13.41
N SER A 109 -21.79 -19.64 14.06
CA SER A 109 -22.91 -20.35 13.42
C SER A 109 -24.04 -19.43 12.90
N ASP A 110 -23.96 -18.15 13.18
CA ASP A 110 -25.05 -17.20 12.94
C ASP A 110 -24.80 -16.36 11.70
N ALA A 111 -25.85 -16.12 10.91
CA ALA A 111 -25.80 -15.17 9.82
C ALA A 111 -25.52 -13.77 10.38
N ALA A 112 -24.59 -13.06 9.75
CA ALA A 112 -24.16 -11.73 10.16
C ALA A 112 -24.60 -10.69 9.13
N ASP A 113 -25.31 -9.67 9.61
CA ASP A 113 -25.70 -8.51 8.80
C ASP A 113 -24.55 -7.49 8.82
N ILE A 114 -24.06 -7.13 7.64
CA ILE A 114 -23.07 -6.07 7.46
C ILE A 114 -23.77 -4.87 6.83
N THR A 115 -23.59 -3.68 7.40
CA THR A 115 -24.21 -2.45 6.91
C THR A 115 -23.25 -1.61 6.07
N ILE A 116 -23.78 -0.69 5.27
CA ILE A 116 -23.01 0.31 4.51
C ILE A 116 -22.08 1.09 5.45
N PHE A 117 -22.58 1.53 6.62
CA PHE A 117 -21.76 2.20 7.63
C PHE A 117 -20.55 1.38 8.05
N GLN A 118 -20.72 0.07 8.30
CA GLN A 118 -19.65 -0.81 8.74
C GLN A 118 -18.59 -1.07 7.64
N LEU A 119 -18.98 -1.00 6.38
CA LEU A 119 -18.04 -1.02 5.27
C LEU A 119 -17.24 0.31 5.19
N LEU A 120 -17.92 1.45 5.26
CA LEU A 120 -17.32 2.79 5.18
C LEU A 120 -16.31 3.05 6.31
N ASN A 121 -16.55 2.52 7.52
CA ASN A 121 -15.69 2.75 8.68
C ASN A 121 -14.80 1.56 9.06
N GLN A 122 -14.67 0.56 8.17
CA GLN A 122 -13.78 -0.58 8.37
C GLN A 122 -14.09 -1.45 9.60
N THR A 123 -15.38 -1.63 9.91
CA THR A 123 -15.83 -2.46 11.06
C THR A 123 -16.71 -3.63 10.64
N SER A 124 -16.64 -4.06 9.38
CA SER A 124 -17.47 -5.14 8.83
C SER A 124 -17.17 -6.53 9.40
N GLY A 125 -15.99 -6.73 10.00
CA GLY A 125 -15.49 -8.03 10.43
C GLY A 125 -14.60 -8.74 9.42
N TYR A 126 -14.45 -8.22 8.18
CA TYR A 126 -13.42 -8.67 7.24
C TYR A 126 -12.04 -8.12 7.62
N THR A 127 -10.99 -8.88 7.32
CA THR A 127 -9.60 -8.44 7.47
C THR A 127 -8.91 -8.33 6.10
N ASN A 128 -7.77 -7.65 6.06
CA ASN A 128 -6.98 -7.49 4.84
C ASN A 128 -6.02 -8.69 4.58
N SER A 129 -6.30 -9.84 5.16
CA SER A 129 -5.53 -11.05 4.90
C SER A 129 -5.98 -11.69 3.59
N GLU A 130 -5.15 -11.63 2.57
CA GLU A 130 -5.45 -12.27 1.28
C GLU A 130 -5.52 -13.80 1.37
N SER A 131 -4.90 -14.39 2.40
CA SER A 131 -5.02 -15.82 2.67
C SER A 131 -6.41 -16.25 3.12
N ASP A 132 -7.21 -15.32 3.63
CA ASP A 132 -8.57 -15.60 4.11
C ASP A 132 -9.61 -15.54 2.98
N TYR A 133 -9.27 -14.94 1.83
CA TYR A 133 -10.19 -14.73 0.70
C TYR A 133 -9.57 -15.21 -0.60
N PRO A 134 -10.39 -15.73 -1.55
CA PRO A 134 -9.89 -16.15 -2.85
C PRO A 134 -9.22 -14.98 -3.58
N SER A 135 -8.11 -15.27 -4.26
CA SER A 135 -7.49 -14.31 -5.16
C SER A 135 -8.49 -13.96 -6.28
N ALA A 136 -8.65 -12.67 -6.56
CA ALA A 136 -9.44 -12.24 -7.70
C ALA A 136 -8.72 -12.65 -9.01
N GLU A 137 -9.46 -13.29 -9.91
CA GLU A 137 -8.95 -13.67 -11.23
C GLU A 137 -9.12 -12.51 -12.22
N THR A 138 -8.22 -12.41 -13.19
CA THR A 138 -8.33 -11.43 -14.27
C THR A 138 -9.60 -11.69 -15.09
N GLY A 139 -10.45 -10.67 -15.24
CA GLY A 139 -11.70 -10.75 -15.98
C GLY A 139 -12.93 -11.17 -15.16
N MET A 140 -12.77 -11.41 -13.85
CA MET A 140 -13.88 -11.61 -12.93
C MET A 140 -14.61 -10.28 -12.70
N THR A 141 -15.96 -10.30 -12.65
CA THR A 141 -16.77 -9.15 -12.27
C THR A 141 -16.78 -8.93 -10.77
N LEU A 142 -17.13 -7.73 -10.28
CA LEU A 142 -17.32 -7.46 -8.85
C LEU A 142 -18.35 -8.40 -8.21
N TYR A 143 -19.43 -8.73 -8.93
CA TYR A 143 -20.44 -9.66 -8.45
C TYR A 143 -19.90 -11.09 -8.30
N GLU A 144 -19.21 -11.62 -9.31
CA GLU A 144 -18.61 -12.96 -9.26
C GLU A 144 -17.57 -13.06 -8.13
N TRP A 145 -16.77 -12.00 -7.96
CA TRP A 145 -15.83 -11.93 -6.85
C TRP A 145 -16.55 -11.91 -5.49
N ALA A 146 -17.58 -11.09 -5.30
CA ALA A 146 -18.34 -11.04 -4.06
C ALA A 146 -18.99 -12.41 -3.75
N MET A 147 -19.53 -13.09 -4.76
CA MET A 147 -20.06 -14.45 -4.59
C MET A 147 -19.01 -15.48 -4.22
N SER A 148 -17.75 -15.30 -4.62
CA SER A 148 -16.64 -16.18 -4.24
C SER A 148 -16.24 -16.07 -2.76
N ILE A 149 -16.55 -14.95 -2.12
CA ILE A 149 -16.35 -14.72 -0.69
C ILE A 149 -17.63 -14.85 0.13
N SER A 150 -18.79 -14.95 -0.53
CA SER A 150 -20.08 -15.15 0.14
C SER A 150 -20.09 -16.45 0.93
N GLY A 151 -20.73 -16.45 2.10
CA GLY A 151 -20.81 -17.61 2.98
C GLY A 151 -19.55 -17.87 3.82
N LYS A 152 -18.52 -17.06 3.71
CA LYS A 152 -17.33 -17.17 4.57
C LYS A 152 -17.58 -16.59 5.96
N GLU A 153 -16.84 -17.13 6.93
CA GLU A 153 -16.85 -16.67 8.31
C GLU A 153 -16.04 -15.37 8.43
N LEU A 154 -16.62 -14.40 9.14
CA LEU A 154 -15.96 -13.13 9.49
C LEU A 154 -14.96 -13.35 10.63
N ASN A 155 -13.92 -12.53 10.67
CA ASN A 155 -12.89 -12.58 11.72
C ASN A 155 -13.37 -11.96 13.05
N SER A 156 -14.33 -11.02 13.00
CA SER A 156 -14.99 -10.43 14.17
C SER A 156 -16.46 -10.14 13.87
N TYR A 157 -17.26 -9.93 14.92
CA TYR A 157 -18.66 -9.57 14.75
C TYR A 157 -18.77 -8.16 14.13
N PRO A 158 -19.63 -7.93 13.11
CA PRO A 158 -19.80 -6.62 12.48
C PRO A 158 -20.06 -5.51 13.50
N GLY A 159 -19.29 -4.44 13.42
CA GLY A 159 -19.35 -3.29 14.34
C GLY A 159 -18.56 -3.44 15.65
N SER A 160 -17.95 -4.60 15.94
CA SER A 160 -17.26 -4.83 17.21
C SER A 160 -15.82 -4.34 17.24
N GLU A 161 -15.10 -4.37 16.11
CA GLU A 161 -13.68 -4.07 16.02
C GLU A 161 -13.37 -3.35 14.71
N TYR A 162 -12.42 -2.42 14.76
CA TYR A 162 -11.81 -1.83 13.57
C TYR A 162 -10.82 -2.83 12.98
N ALA A 163 -10.98 -3.13 11.68
CA ALA A 163 -10.04 -3.95 10.92
C ALA A 163 -10.01 -3.47 9.47
N TYR A 164 -8.93 -2.79 9.09
CA TYR A 164 -8.75 -2.32 7.73
C TYR A 164 -8.81 -3.48 6.72
N SER A 165 -9.70 -3.36 5.73
CA SER A 165 -9.88 -4.37 4.69
C SER A 165 -10.25 -3.77 3.34
N ASN A 166 -9.55 -4.19 2.28
CA ASN A 166 -9.89 -3.85 0.91
C ASN A 166 -11.24 -4.45 0.47
N VAL A 167 -11.65 -5.57 1.09
CA VAL A 167 -12.94 -6.22 0.84
C VAL A 167 -14.10 -5.24 1.02
N ASN A 168 -14.03 -4.37 2.02
CA ASN A 168 -15.08 -3.41 2.32
C ASN A 168 -15.35 -2.46 1.14
N TYR A 169 -14.30 -1.91 0.55
CA TYR A 169 -14.44 -0.95 -0.55
C TYR A 169 -14.73 -1.62 -1.89
N ASN A 170 -14.28 -2.85 -2.10
CA ASN A 170 -14.69 -3.63 -3.26
C ASN A 170 -16.18 -4.00 -3.20
N LEU A 171 -16.72 -4.31 -2.01
CA LEU A 171 -18.17 -4.51 -1.79
C LEU A 171 -18.94 -3.20 -1.98
N LEU A 172 -18.43 -2.05 -1.53
CA LEU A 172 -19.05 -0.75 -1.81
C LEU A 172 -19.08 -0.44 -3.31
N GLY A 173 -18.04 -0.79 -4.06
CA GLY A 173 -18.05 -0.69 -5.53
C GLY A 173 -19.17 -1.53 -6.15
N LEU A 174 -19.37 -2.76 -5.70
CA LEU A 174 -20.48 -3.60 -6.16
C LEU A 174 -21.84 -3.02 -5.74
N VAL A 175 -21.97 -2.48 -4.52
CA VAL A 175 -23.21 -1.81 -4.09
C VAL A 175 -23.56 -0.64 -5.00
N ILE A 176 -22.57 0.17 -5.42
CA ILE A 176 -22.80 1.24 -6.40
C ILE A 176 -23.39 0.66 -7.70
N GLU A 177 -22.81 -0.42 -8.24
CA GLU A 177 -23.35 -1.08 -9.46
C GLU A 177 -24.78 -1.59 -9.26
N GLN A 178 -25.08 -2.24 -8.14
CA GLN A 178 -26.39 -2.81 -7.86
C GLN A 178 -27.49 -1.74 -7.70
N VAL A 179 -27.14 -0.61 -7.09
CA VAL A 179 -28.11 0.48 -6.83
C VAL A 179 -28.35 1.32 -8.09
N THR A 180 -27.29 1.57 -8.87
CA THR A 180 -27.35 2.48 -10.02
C THR A 180 -27.67 1.77 -11.34
N GLY A 181 -27.35 0.48 -11.44
CA GLY A 181 -27.53 -0.31 -12.68
C GLY A 181 -26.51 -0.03 -13.77
N ILE A 182 -25.46 0.75 -13.49
CA ILE A 182 -24.32 0.98 -14.39
C ILE A 182 -23.02 0.48 -13.74
N SER A 183 -21.96 0.34 -14.55
CA SER A 183 -20.67 -0.12 -13.99
C SER A 183 -20.10 0.88 -13.00
N TYR A 184 -19.27 0.38 -12.07
CA TYR A 184 -18.57 1.22 -11.10
C TYR A 184 -17.73 2.30 -11.81
N GLU A 185 -17.02 1.91 -12.86
CA GLU A 185 -16.18 2.81 -13.65
C GLU A 185 -16.99 3.95 -14.27
N GLU A 186 -18.11 3.60 -14.93
CA GLU A 186 -19.00 4.58 -15.56
C GLU A 186 -19.60 5.54 -14.53
N TYR A 187 -20.01 5.02 -13.37
CA TYR A 187 -20.54 5.85 -12.28
C TYR A 187 -19.49 6.83 -11.75
N MET A 188 -18.29 6.33 -11.44
CA MET A 188 -17.20 7.17 -10.90
C MET A 188 -16.83 8.28 -11.87
N GLU A 189 -16.71 7.96 -13.16
CA GLU A 189 -16.34 8.93 -14.18
C GLU A 189 -17.39 10.04 -14.31
N LYS A 190 -18.67 9.67 -14.46
CA LYS A 190 -19.77 10.61 -14.69
C LYS A 190 -20.19 11.41 -13.48
N GLU A 191 -20.23 10.75 -12.32
CA GLU A 191 -20.85 11.31 -11.11
C GLU A 191 -19.83 11.85 -10.11
N ILE A 192 -18.54 11.55 -10.27
CA ILE A 192 -17.51 12.02 -9.34
C ILE A 192 -16.41 12.78 -10.07
N LEU A 193 -15.70 12.14 -11.02
CA LEU A 193 -14.50 12.74 -11.61
C LEU A 193 -14.81 13.96 -12.47
N ILE A 194 -15.72 13.84 -13.41
CA ILE A 194 -16.11 14.93 -14.33
C ILE A 194 -16.69 16.13 -13.58
N PRO A 195 -17.70 15.99 -12.69
CA PRO A 195 -18.27 17.12 -11.98
C PRO A 195 -17.28 17.87 -11.09
N LEU A 196 -16.29 17.15 -10.54
CA LEU A 196 -15.24 17.71 -9.69
C LEU A 196 -14.06 18.26 -10.49
N GLY A 197 -14.04 18.08 -11.82
CA GLY A 197 -12.98 18.55 -12.71
C GLY A 197 -11.65 17.83 -12.48
N LEU A 198 -11.70 16.55 -12.15
CA LEU A 198 -10.55 15.66 -12.00
C LEU A 198 -10.33 14.96 -13.33
N THR A 199 -9.65 15.65 -14.24
CA THR A 199 -9.55 15.27 -15.65
C THR A 199 -8.42 14.31 -15.98
N ASP A 200 -7.46 14.20 -15.05
CA ASP A 200 -6.28 13.35 -15.13
C ASP A 200 -6.27 12.27 -14.03
N THR A 201 -7.47 11.98 -13.49
CA THR A 201 -7.73 10.85 -12.59
C THR A 201 -8.54 9.80 -13.33
N TYR A 202 -8.10 8.55 -13.30
CA TYR A 202 -8.65 7.44 -14.07
C TYR A 202 -9.07 6.28 -13.18
N VAL A 203 -10.20 5.67 -13.50
CA VAL A 203 -10.72 4.47 -12.82
C VAL A 203 -10.04 3.23 -13.40
N GLY A 204 -8.94 2.82 -12.79
CA GLY A 204 -8.04 1.82 -13.34
C GLY A 204 -6.92 2.43 -14.19
N LYS A 205 -6.14 1.59 -14.87
CA LYS A 205 -5.01 2.03 -15.71
C LYS A 205 -5.56 2.60 -17.04
N PRO A 206 -5.25 3.86 -17.39
CA PRO A 206 -5.65 4.40 -18.68
C PRO A 206 -4.96 3.68 -19.84
N ASP A 207 -5.66 3.54 -20.97
CA ASP A 207 -5.12 2.90 -22.16
C ASP A 207 -4.22 3.86 -22.95
N ASN A 208 -3.03 3.39 -23.31
CA ASN A 208 -2.09 4.09 -24.22
C ASN A 208 -1.78 5.54 -23.82
N ASP A 209 -1.64 5.83 -22.54
CA ASP A 209 -1.22 7.14 -22.05
C ASP A 209 0.29 7.13 -21.74
N ASP A 210 1.07 7.89 -22.51
CA ASP A 210 2.54 7.97 -22.37
C ASP A 210 2.99 8.66 -21.08
N ARG A 211 2.06 9.29 -20.33
CA ARG A 211 2.32 9.91 -19.05
C ARG A 211 2.40 8.91 -17.89
N ILE A 212 2.00 7.65 -18.12
CA ILE A 212 2.08 6.62 -17.08
C ILE A 212 3.53 6.43 -16.67
N VAL A 213 3.82 6.77 -15.43
CA VAL A 213 5.12 6.50 -14.83
C VAL A 213 5.20 5.02 -14.47
N THR A 214 6.04 4.27 -15.17
CA THR A 214 6.19 2.83 -14.94
C THR A 214 6.55 2.55 -13.48
N GLY A 215 5.77 1.68 -12.83
CA GLY A 215 6.03 1.25 -11.46
C GLY A 215 7.34 0.48 -11.34
N SER A 216 7.92 0.48 -10.15
CA SER A 216 9.19 -0.19 -9.92
C SER A 216 9.22 -1.03 -8.66
N ARG A 217 10.19 -1.93 -8.59
CA ARG A 217 10.48 -2.80 -7.45
C ARG A 217 11.97 -2.72 -7.11
N THR A 218 12.29 -2.59 -5.84
CA THR A 218 13.68 -2.50 -5.39
C THR A 218 14.42 -3.83 -5.52
N GLY A 219 15.73 -3.75 -5.74
CA GLY A 219 16.66 -4.88 -5.69
C GLY A 219 18.10 -4.39 -5.73
N TYR A 220 18.95 -4.83 -4.82
CA TYR A 220 20.35 -4.42 -4.76
C TYR A 220 20.56 -2.89 -4.74
N ARG A 221 19.68 -2.18 -4.06
CA ARG A 221 19.65 -0.71 -3.96
C ARG A 221 19.36 0.02 -5.28
N HIS A 222 18.76 -0.65 -6.24
CA HIS A 222 18.32 -0.07 -7.51
C HIS A 222 16.81 -0.28 -7.71
N ALA A 223 16.17 0.64 -8.43
CA ALA A 223 14.82 0.49 -8.94
C ALA A 223 14.87 -0.35 -10.24
N PHE A 224 14.00 -1.33 -10.34
CA PHE A 224 13.78 -2.11 -11.55
C PHE A 224 12.33 -1.92 -11.97
N GLU A 225 12.08 -1.66 -13.24
CA GLU A 225 10.73 -1.61 -13.78
C GLU A 225 9.95 -2.87 -13.40
N TYR A 226 8.76 -2.67 -12.89
CA TYR A 226 7.90 -3.75 -12.45
C TYR A 226 6.43 -3.39 -12.68
N GLU A 227 5.82 -4.03 -13.67
CA GLU A 227 4.40 -3.91 -13.94
C GLU A 227 3.63 -5.08 -13.36
N ILE A 228 2.47 -4.78 -12.77
CA ILE A 228 1.49 -5.78 -12.32
C ILE A 228 0.17 -5.53 -13.04
N PRO A 229 -0.57 -6.58 -13.37
CA PRO A 229 -1.91 -6.42 -13.92
C PRO A 229 -2.83 -5.70 -12.93
N VAL A 230 -3.63 -4.76 -13.44
CA VAL A 230 -4.77 -4.21 -12.69
C VAL A 230 -5.85 -5.28 -12.61
N VAL A 231 -6.29 -5.59 -11.40
CA VAL A 231 -7.38 -6.53 -11.16
C VAL A 231 -8.67 -5.74 -11.02
N SER A 232 -9.60 -5.88 -11.98
CA SER A 232 -10.84 -5.10 -12.05
C SER A 232 -11.64 -5.10 -10.74
N THR A 233 -11.74 -6.25 -10.08
CA THR A 233 -12.47 -6.40 -8.81
C THR A 233 -11.83 -5.69 -7.61
N ARG A 234 -10.63 -5.15 -7.78
CA ARG A 234 -9.90 -4.40 -6.73
C ARG A 234 -9.84 -2.89 -7.01
N ILE A 235 -10.37 -2.45 -8.14
CA ILE A 235 -10.36 -1.03 -8.53
C ILE A 235 -11.01 -0.16 -7.45
N PRO A 236 -12.18 -0.49 -6.86
CA PRO A 236 -12.82 0.38 -5.87
C PRO A 236 -12.01 0.60 -4.60
N ALA A 237 -11.10 -0.32 -4.28
CA ALA A 237 -10.27 -0.25 -3.08
C ALA A 237 -8.88 0.33 -3.30
N GLY A 238 -8.34 0.40 -4.56
CA GLY A 238 -6.94 0.79 -4.65
C GLY A 238 -6.26 0.83 -6.01
N TYR A 239 -6.98 0.98 -7.11
CA TYR A 239 -6.34 0.89 -8.45
C TYR A 239 -6.65 2.10 -9.37
N PHE A 240 -6.98 3.27 -8.82
CA PHE A 240 -7.02 4.51 -9.60
C PHE A 240 -5.62 4.96 -9.97
N TYR A 241 -5.52 5.66 -11.09
CA TYR A 241 -4.34 6.41 -11.52
C TYR A 241 -4.65 7.90 -11.46
N SER A 242 -3.69 8.70 -11.03
CA SER A 242 -3.84 10.16 -10.98
C SER A 242 -2.47 10.82 -11.06
N ASP A 243 -2.46 12.10 -11.34
CA ASP A 243 -1.30 12.97 -11.25
C ASP A 243 -1.36 13.89 -10.01
N VAL A 244 -0.29 14.63 -9.74
CA VAL A 244 -0.28 15.53 -8.58
C VAL A 244 -1.07 16.82 -8.79
N ARG A 245 -1.48 17.16 -10.03
CA ARG A 245 -2.37 18.29 -10.31
C ARG A 245 -3.79 17.98 -9.82
N ASP A 246 -4.32 16.83 -10.22
CA ASP A 246 -5.63 16.37 -9.75
C ASP A 246 -5.61 16.06 -8.25
N CYS A 247 -4.50 15.54 -7.72
CA CYS A 247 -4.34 15.38 -6.27
C CYS A 247 -4.37 16.72 -5.53
N ALA A 248 -3.74 17.78 -6.07
CA ALA A 248 -3.83 19.13 -5.50
C ALA A 248 -5.26 19.68 -5.56
N ARG A 249 -5.97 19.46 -6.68
CA ARG A 249 -7.39 19.80 -6.80
C ARG A 249 -8.24 19.03 -5.82
N TRP A 250 -7.96 17.73 -5.61
CA TRP A 250 -8.62 16.90 -4.61
C TRP A 250 -8.41 17.45 -3.19
N ILE A 251 -7.18 17.87 -2.83
CA ILE A 251 -6.92 18.60 -1.58
C ILE A 251 -7.75 19.88 -1.50
N ALA A 252 -7.77 20.68 -2.56
CA ALA A 252 -8.52 21.93 -2.60
C ALA A 252 -10.05 21.73 -2.44
N ILE A 253 -10.58 20.62 -2.93
CA ILE A 253 -11.97 20.23 -2.70
C ILE A 253 -12.22 19.96 -1.21
N TRP A 254 -11.38 19.16 -0.59
CA TRP A 254 -11.55 18.73 0.81
C TRP A 254 -11.22 19.83 1.83
N ASN A 255 -10.30 20.75 1.52
CA ASN A 255 -10.01 21.91 2.37
C ASN A 255 -10.93 23.12 2.10
N GLY A 256 -11.87 22.99 1.14
CA GLY A 256 -12.89 23.99 0.86
C GLY A 256 -12.42 25.20 0.04
N THR A 257 -11.26 25.10 -0.65
CA THR A 257 -10.75 26.20 -1.51
C THR A 257 -11.14 26.04 -2.98
N ALA A 258 -11.52 24.84 -3.42
CA ALA A 258 -11.95 24.60 -4.81
C ALA A 258 -13.38 25.12 -5.06
N ASP A 259 -13.58 25.70 -6.26
CA ASP A 259 -14.93 25.97 -6.76
C ASP A 259 -15.51 24.70 -7.39
N ILE A 260 -16.52 24.14 -6.72
CA ILE A 260 -17.26 22.92 -7.10
C ILE A 260 -18.76 23.13 -6.90
N PRO A 261 -19.65 22.33 -7.53
CA PRO A 261 -21.08 22.40 -7.29
C PRO A 261 -21.43 22.27 -5.82
N GLU A 262 -22.45 23.00 -5.35
CA GLU A 262 -22.83 23.07 -3.94
C GLU A 262 -23.17 21.71 -3.33
N GLU A 263 -23.80 20.83 -4.11
CA GLU A 263 -24.14 19.47 -3.68
C GLU A 263 -22.89 18.67 -3.25
N TYR A 264 -21.75 18.85 -3.94
CA TYR A 264 -20.49 18.18 -3.57
C TYR A 264 -19.84 18.80 -2.33
N LYS A 265 -20.01 20.11 -2.10
CA LYS A 265 -19.56 20.74 -0.84
C LYS A 265 -20.31 20.15 0.34
N GLU A 266 -21.65 20.02 0.22
CA GLU A 266 -22.49 19.38 1.25
C GLU A 266 -22.06 17.92 1.52
N MET A 267 -21.71 17.15 0.47
CA MET A 267 -21.20 15.78 0.63
C MET A 267 -19.86 15.75 1.38
N VAL A 268 -18.91 16.59 1.01
CA VAL A 268 -17.61 16.71 1.66
C VAL A 268 -17.76 17.06 3.15
N ASP A 269 -18.64 18.03 3.46
CA ASP A 269 -18.91 18.42 4.84
C ASP A 269 -19.60 17.33 5.64
N ALA A 270 -20.52 16.56 5.03
CA ALA A 270 -21.16 15.41 5.64
C ALA A 270 -20.12 14.34 6.01
N VAL A 271 -19.21 14.00 5.09
CA VAL A 271 -18.14 13.03 5.33
C VAL A 271 -17.20 13.50 6.45
N LYS A 272 -16.74 14.76 6.42
CA LYS A 272 -15.87 15.34 7.47
C LYS A 272 -16.54 15.32 8.84
N SER A 273 -17.83 15.72 8.89
CA SER A 273 -18.63 15.70 10.12
C SER A 273 -18.78 14.26 10.66
N ARG A 274 -18.95 13.28 9.77
CA ARG A 274 -19.11 11.88 10.16
C ARG A 274 -17.77 11.29 10.64
N LEU A 275 -16.68 11.55 9.92
CA LEU A 275 -15.32 11.16 10.30
C LEU A 275 -14.96 11.67 11.70
N THR A 276 -15.24 12.92 12.00
CA THR A 276 -15.02 13.50 13.35
C THR A 276 -15.83 12.78 14.44
N LYS A 277 -17.01 12.26 14.12
CA LYS A 277 -17.85 11.50 15.08
C LYS A 277 -17.43 10.05 15.24
N THR A 278 -16.93 9.40 14.19
CA THR A 278 -16.38 8.03 14.23
C THR A 278 -15.01 7.99 14.89
N GLY A 279 -14.23 9.05 14.78
CA GLY A 279 -12.95 9.28 15.47
C GLY A 279 -11.73 8.90 14.64
N ASP A 280 -11.68 7.74 13.98
CA ASP A 280 -10.44 7.26 13.38
C ASP A 280 -10.51 7.12 11.86
N TYR A 281 -11.61 6.57 11.33
CA TYR A 281 -11.75 6.26 9.91
C TYR A 281 -13.20 6.35 9.43
N TYR A 282 -13.40 7.00 8.28
CA TYR A 282 -14.69 7.00 7.58
C TYR A 282 -14.54 7.40 6.12
N SER A 283 -15.26 6.71 5.23
CA SER A 283 -15.39 7.08 3.81
C SER A 283 -14.04 7.25 3.07
N GLY A 284 -13.04 6.42 3.40
CA GLY A 284 -11.71 6.46 2.76
C GLY A 284 -10.76 7.50 3.35
N TRP A 285 -11.10 8.11 4.46
CA TRP A 285 -10.26 9.06 5.17
C TRP A 285 -9.92 8.61 6.59
N GLU A 286 -8.70 8.90 7.00
CA GLU A 286 -8.20 8.76 8.36
C GLU A 286 -8.11 10.14 9.01
N LEU A 287 -8.48 10.22 10.29
CA LEU A 287 -8.34 11.42 11.11
C LEU A 287 -7.13 11.28 12.02
N PHE A 288 -6.14 12.14 11.83
CA PHE A 288 -4.93 12.19 12.65
C PHE A 288 -5.01 13.27 13.72
N GLU A 289 -3.96 13.41 14.50
CA GLU A 289 -3.84 14.44 15.51
C GLU A 289 -3.93 15.86 14.88
N GLU A 290 -4.31 16.84 15.67
CA GLU A 290 -4.43 18.25 15.28
C GLU A 290 -5.44 18.53 14.14
N GLY A 291 -6.29 17.55 13.81
CA GLY A 291 -7.33 17.69 12.78
C GLY A 291 -6.82 17.51 11.35
N VAL A 292 -5.63 16.92 11.19
CA VAL A 292 -5.12 16.51 9.89
C VAL A 292 -5.91 15.31 9.39
N ILE A 293 -6.35 15.37 8.16
CA ILE A 293 -7.07 14.28 7.47
C ILE A 293 -6.18 13.78 6.33
N GLY A 294 -6.16 12.47 6.09
CA GLY A 294 -5.35 11.93 5.00
C GLY A 294 -5.60 10.46 4.74
N HIS A 295 -4.86 9.92 3.80
CA HIS A 295 -4.79 8.47 3.53
C HIS A 295 -3.48 8.11 2.82
N SER A 296 -2.94 6.94 3.14
CA SER A 296 -1.80 6.37 2.41
C SER A 296 -2.28 5.44 1.30
N GLY A 297 -1.50 5.32 0.24
CA GLY A 297 -1.70 4.35 -0.81
C GLY A 297 -0.50 3.44 -0.99
N GLY A 298 -0.72 2.16 -1.21
CA GLY A 298 0.33 1.20 -1.49
C GLY A 298 -0.15 0.09 -2.42
N THR A 299 0.64 -0.18 -3.44
CA THR A 299 0.54 -1.34 -4.32
C THR A 299 1.92 -1.98 -4.42
N PRO A 300 2.08 -3.16 -5.03
CA PRO A 300 3.41 -3.79 -5.09
C PRO A 300 4.50 -2.96 -5.77
N ASN A 301 4.12 -1.94 -6.56
CA ASN A 301 5.03 -1.15 -7.40
C ASN A 301 4.82 0.37 -7.33
N TYR A 302 3.90 0.85 -6.48
CA TYR A 302 3.72 2.28 -6.18
C TYR A 302 3.44 2.49 -4.70
N SER A 303 3.72 3.70 -4.22
CA SER A 303 3.22 4.22 -2.95
C SER A 303 2.83 5.68 -3.09
N SER A 304 1.87 6.09 -2.29
CA SER A 304 1.34 7.46 -2.28
C SER A 304 0.91 7.87 -0.88
N ARG A 305 0.85 9.15 -0.64
CA ARG A 305 0.30 9.72 0.59
C ARG A 305 -0.33 11.05 0.28
N ILE A 306 -1.50 11.29 0.86
CA ILE A 306 -2.17 12.59 0.85
C ILE A 306 -2.55 12.97 2.28
N VAL A 307 -2.29 14.22 2.65
CA VAL A 307 -2.72 14.82 3.91
C VAL A 307 -3.23 16.23 3.65
N PHE A 308 -4.20 16.68 4.43
CA PHE A 308 -4.67 18.06 4.40
C PHE A 308 -5.22 18.49 5.76
N ASN A 309 -5.22 19.80 5.99
CA ASN A 309 -5.85 20.46 7.13
C ASN A 309 -6.80 21.55 6.60
N ASP A 310 -8.11 21.37 6.82
CA ASP A 310 -9.12 22.29 6.31
C ASP A 310 -9.16 23.62 7.08
N ARG A 311 -8.68 23.66 8.34
CA ARG A 311 -8.59 24.89 9.14
C ARG A 311 -7.51 25.83 8.59
N ASP A 312 -6.33 25.27 8.27
CA ASP A 312 -5.18 26.01 7.78
C ASP A 312 -5.20 26.14 6.25
N ARG A 313 -6.08 25.39 5.59
CA ARG A 313 -6.19 25.27 4.12
C ARG A 313 -4.88 24.82 3.48
N THR A 314 -4.18 23.94 4.16
CA THR A 314 -2.94 23.33 3.68
C THR A 314 -3.16 21.88 3.27
N GLY A 315 -2.23 21.35 2.49
CA GLY A 315 -2.19 19.93 2.19
C GLY A 315 -1.00 19.55 1.31
N VAL A 316 -0.66 18.29 1.36
CA VAL A 316 0.46 17.70 0.62
C VAL A 316 0.03 16.37 0.02
N CYS A 317 0.39 16.14 -1.24
CA CYS A 317 0.31 14.83 -1.86
C CYS A 317 1.68 14.43 -2.38
N VAL A 318 2.05 13.16 -2.17
CA VAL A 318 3.28 12.57 -2.70
C VAL A 318 2.92 11.28 -3.45
N LEU A 319 3.37 11.17 -4.69
CA LEU A 319 3.20 10.01 -5.56
C LEU A 319 4.58 9.43 -5.92
N VAL A 320 4.74 8.12 -5.80
CA VAL A 320 6.03 7.42 -5.92
C VAL A 320 5.85 6.13 -6.72
N ASN A 321 6.75 5.88 -7.67
CA ASN A 321 6.71 4.68 -8.51
C ASN A 321 7.39 3.45 -7.91
N MET A 322 7.39 3.32 -6.58
CA MET A 322 7.96 2.17 -5.87
C MET A 322 7.18 1.89 -4.59
N ASN A 323 7.07 0.62 -4.17
CA ASN A 323 6.50 0.30 -2.87
C ASN A 323 7.51 0.58 -1.75
N VAL A 324 7.41 1.79 -1.19
CA VAL A 324 8.20 2.27 -0.05
C VAL A 324 7.31 3.13 0.87
N ALA A 325 6.17 2.55 1.25
CA ALA A 325 5.07 3.26 1.89
C ALA A 325 5.49 4.05 3.13
N ALA A 326 6.26 3.45 4.06
CA ALA A 326 6.69 4.15 5.27
C ALA A 326 7.60 5.36 4.97
N SER A 327 8.47 5.25 3.95
CA SER A 327 9.30 6.38 3.50
C SER A 327 8.45 7.45 2.81
N THR A 328 7.44 7.06 2.04
CA THR A 328 6.51 7.97 1.37
C THR A 328 5.66 8.74 2.38
N ASP A 329 5.16 8.06 3.40
CA ASP A 329 4.44 8.69 4.52
C ASP A 329 5.34 9.69 5.24
N GLY A 330 6.59 9.32 5.52
CA GLY A 330 7.57 10.20 6.15
C GLY A 330 7.90 11.44 5.32
N LEU A 331 8.06 11.29 4.00
CA LEU A 331 8.29 12.44 3.11
C LEU A 331 7.10 13.39 3.10
N CYS A 332 5.89 12.87 2.92
CA CYS A 332 4.66 13.68 2.87
C CYS A 332 4.42 14.40 4.19
N ASN A 333 4.50 13.70 5.31
CA ASN A 333 4.32 14.28 6.65
C ASN A 333 5.42 15.31 6.97
N GLY A 334 6.68 15.04 6.57
CA GLY A 334 7.78 15.99 6.75
C GLY A 334 7.58 17.28 5.96
N ILE A 335 7.01 17.22 4.75
CA ILE A 335 6.66 18.41 3.96
C ILE A 335 5.49 19.17 4.64
N ASP A 336 4.49 18.46 5.14
CA ASP A 336 3.35 19.05 5.87
C ASP A 336 3.80 19.74 7.17
N ASP A 337 4.69 19.11 7.92
CA ASP A 337 5.32 19.71 9.11
C ASP A 337 6.05 21.02 8.79
N MET A 338 6.72 21.10 7.63
CA MET A 338 7.38 22.34 7.21
C MET A 338 6.38 23.45 6.89
N LEU A 339 5.19 23.16 6.35
CA LEU A 339 4.11 24.12 6.16
C LEU A 339 3.65 24.71 7.51
N SER A 340 3.68 23.90 8.55
CA SER A 340 3.36 24.30 9.93
C SER A 340 4.55 24.96 10.67
N GLY A 341 5.68 25.23 9.99
CA GLY A 341 6.88 25.85 10.58
C GLY A 341 7.72 24.90 11.44
N LYS A 342 7.44 23.60 11.41
CA LYS A 342 8.26 22.56 12.05
C LYS A 342 9.44 22.19 11.12
N ILE A 343 10.35 21.39 11.62
CA ILE A 343 11.49 20.86 10.84
C ILE A 343 11.07 19.49 10.27
N CYS A 344 11.35 19.27 8.97
CA CYS A 344 11.22 17.94 8.39
C CYS A 344 12.16 16.98 9.14
N GLU A 345 11.60 15.96 9.74
CA GLU A 345 12.38 14.90 10.39
C GLU A 345 13.06 13.99 9.36
N ASP A 346 13.98 13.15 9.81
CA ASP A 346 14.64 12.16 8.95
C ASP A 346 13.59 11.21 8.34
N ILE A 347 13.70 11.00 7.02
CA ILE A 347 12.79 10.09 6.28
C ILE A 347 13.01 8.67 6.78
N PRO A 348 11.97 7.99 7.27
CA PRO A 348 12.09 6.63 7.77
C PRO A 348 12.49 5.67 6.64
N THR A 349 13.32 4.69 6.96
CA THR A 349 13.67 3.63 6.01
C THR A 349 12.55 2.60 5.95
N ASP A 350 12.01 2.38 4.75
CA ASP A 350 10.96 1.39 4.53
C ASP A 350 11.44 -0.04 4.81
N VAL A 351 10.53 -0.89 5.23
CA VAL A 351 10.81 -2.30 5.55
C VAL A 351 11.41 -3.07 4.37
N TRP A 352 10.93 -2.81 3.14
CA TRP A 352 11.46 -3.47 1.95
C TRP A 352 12.87 -3.00 1.61
N THR A 353 13.18 -1.73 1.86
CA THR A 353 14.54 -1.19 1.75
C THR A 353 15.49 -1.86 2.74
N VAL A 354 15.06 -2.08 3.98
CA VAL A 354 15.85 -2.81 4.99
C VAL A 354 16.09 -4.25 4.55
N PHE A 355 15.07 -4.96 4.09
CA PHE A 355 15.21 -6.31 3.59
C PHE A 355 16.09 -6.40 2.36
N ASP A 356 16.01 -5.43 1.44
CA ASP A 356 16.89 -5.36 0.27
C ASP A 356 18.36 -5.29 0.67
N ILE A 357 18.69 -4.47 1.66
CA ILE A 357 20.06 -4.37 2.20
C ILE A 357 20.49 -5.72 2.81
N ILE A 358 19.64 -6.35 3.62
CA ILE A 358 19.93 -7.65 4.25
C ILE A 358 20.19 -8.72 3.18
N PHE A 359 19.30 -8.84 2.18
CA PHE A 359 19.45 -9.87 1.14
C PHE A 359 20.63 -9.59 0.20
N THR A 360 20.98 -8.32 -0.02
CA THR A 360 22.20 -7.93 -0.74
C THR A 360 23.44 -8.42 0.01
N ILE A 361 23.50 -8.21 1.33
CA ILE A 361 24.60 -8.70 2.17
C ILE A 361 24.66 -10.23 2.17
N VAL A 362 23.51 -10.90 2.29
CA VAL A 362 23.42 -12.38 2.24
C VAL A 362 23.93 -12.91 0.89
N SER A 363 23.57 -12.26 -0.22
CA SER A 363 24.07 -12.61 -1.55
C SER A 363 25.59 -12.48 -1.64
N GLY A 364 26.15 -11.37 -1.19
CA GLY A 364 27.60 -11.14 -1.17
C GLY A 364 28.34 -12.15 -0.29
N ALA A 365 27.85 -12.41 0.91
CA ALA A 365 28.41 -13.41 1.82
C ALA A 365 28.33 -14.82 1.25
N GLY A 366 27.22 -15.18 0.59
CA GLY A 366 27.06 -16.45 -0.10
C GLY A 366 28.06 -16.65 -1.22
N ILE A 367 28.30 -15.61 -2.05
CA ILE A 367 29.31 -15.66 -3.11
C ILE A 367 30.71 -15.88 -2.50
N ALA A 368 31.07 -15.14 -1.44
CA ALA A 368 32.33 -15.32 -0.75
C ALA A 368 32.46 -16.75 -0.17
N LEU A 369 31.37 -17.30 0.39
CA LEU A 369 31.34 -18.67 0.90
C LEU A 369 31.54 -19.70 -0.21
N ILE A 370 30.97 -19.51 -1.40
CA ILE A 370 31.20 -20.37 -2.57
C ILE A 370 32.72 -20.42 -2.90
N ILE A 371 33.36 -19.25 -2.97
CA ILE A 371 34.79 -19.16 -3.23
C ILE A 371 35.58 -19.91 -2.15
N CYS A 372 35.28 -19.69 -0.87
CA CYS A 372 35.92 -20.39 0.24
C CYS A 372 35.73 -21.92 0.13
N MET A 373 34.54 -22.41 -0.18
CA MET A 373 34.26 -23.85 -0.33
C MET A 373 35.03 -24.47 -1.51
N VAL A 374 35.15 -23.77 -2.62
CA VAL A 374 35.93 -24.22 -3.78
C VAL A 374 37.41 -24.38 -3.42
N LEU A 375 37.98 -23.45 -2.65
CA LEU A 375 39.39 -23.49 -2.22
C LEU A 375 39.65 -24.48 -1.07
N GLN A 376 38.64 -24.92 -0.35
CA GLN A 376 38.77 -25.77 0.84
C GLN A 376 39.29 -27.16 0.46
N LYS A 377 40.25 -27.66 1.26
CA LYS A 377 40.87 -28.99 1.09
C LYS A 377 40.36 -30.05 2.05
N LYS A 378 39.62 -29.63 3.10
CA LYS A 378 39.08 -30.52 4.14
C LYS A 378 37.56 -30.63 4.02
N ARG A 379 37.02 -31.82 4.25
CA ARG A 379 35.56 -32.07 4.16
C ARG A 379 34.77 -31.41 5.27
N PHE A 380 35.27 -31.43 6.50
CA PHE A 380 34.55 -30.97 7.69
C PHE A 380 34.05 -29.50 7.59
N PRO A 381 34.87 -28.51 7.19
CA PRO A 381 34.38 -27.14 7.00
C PRO A 381 33.30 -27.02 5.91
N VAL A 382 33.37 -27.80 4.83
CA VAL A 382 32.36 -27.80 3.76
C VAL A 382 31.04 -28.32 4.28
N ILE A 383 31.04 -29.37 5.10
CA ILE A 383 29.83 -29.93 5.73
C ILE A 383 29.17 -28.89 6.66
N ILE A 384 29.96 -28.21 7.51
CA ILE A 384 29.43 -27.17 8.40
C ILE A 384 28.81 -26.04 7.60
N SER A 385 29.48 -25.57 6.54
CA SER A 385 28.96 -24.52 5.67
C SER A 385 27.65 -24.92 5.00
N ALA A 386 27.55 -26.16 4.51
CA ALA A 386 26.31 -26.67 3.90
C ALA A 386 25.17 -26.73 4.91
N ILE A 387 25.39 -27.26 6.11
CA ILE A 387 24.37 -27.29 7.15
C ILE A 387 23.90 -25.87 7.51
N PHE A 388 24.81 -24.93 7.64
CA PHE A 388 24.49 -23.53 7.94
C PHE A 388 23.65 -22.89 6.82
N VAL A 389 24.05 -23.05 5.55
CA VAL A 389 23.31 -22.54 4.38
C VAL A 389 21.94 -23.16 4.30
N PHE A 390 21.82 -24.48 4.48
CA PHE A 390 20.52 -25.17 4.48
C PHE A 390 19.57 -24.62 5.54
N MET A 391 20.08 -24.44 6.77
CA MET A 391 19.29 -23.86 7.87
C MET A 391 18.86 -22.42 7.55
N LEU A 392 19.69 -21.63 6.89
CA LEU A 392 19.38 -20.26 6.49
C LEU A 392 18.28 -20.26 5.41
N ILE A 393 18.34 -21.14 4.40
CA ILE A 393 17.29 -21.27 3.37
C ILE A 393 15.95 -21.63 4.04
N VAL A 394 15.95 -22.65 4.90
CA VAL A 394 14.74 -23.08 5.62
C VAL A 394 14.18 -21.93 6.46
N SER A 395 15.06 -21.21 7.17
CA SER A 395 14.65 -20.07 7.97
C SER A 395 13.99 -18.97 7.14
N LEU A 396 14.58 -18.60 6.00
CA LEU A 396 14.00 -17.59 5.09
C LEU A 396 12.63 -18.05 4.55
N CYS A 397 12.54 -19.31 4.11
CA CYS A 397 11.29 -19.84 3.56
C CYS A 397 10.17 -19.96 4.60
N MET A 398 10.50 -20.13 5.89
CA MET A 398 9.50 -20.23 6.96
C MET A 398 9.18 -18.89 7.62
N VAL A 399 10.20 -18.06 7.86
CA VAL A 399 10.03 -16.79 8.61
C VAL A 399 9.31 -15.74 7.76
N MET A 400 9.64 -15.61 6.48
CA MET A 400 9.03 -14.60 5.60
C MET A 400 7.49 -14.75 5.53
N PRO A 401 6.92 -15.95 5.26
CA PRO A 401 5.47 -16.13 5.29
C PRO A 401 4.84 -15.83 6.66
N LEU A 402 5.52 -16.18 7.75
CA LEU A 402 5.01 -15.92 9.10
C LEU A 402 4.98 -14.43 9.46
N VAL A 403 5.97 -13.68 8.98
CA VAL A 403 6.09 -12.23 9.26
C VAL A 403 5.05 -11.45 8.44
N PHE A 404 4.95 -11.76 7.16
CA PHE A 404 4.08 -11.02 6.24
C PHE A 404 2.65 -11.56 6.13
N GLY A 405 2.38 -12.76 6.65
CA GLY A 405 1.06 -13.39 6.57
C GLY A 405 0.64 -13.78 5.15
N ALA A 406 1.59 -13.90 4.22
CA ALA A 406 1.38 -14.20 2.81
C ALA A 406 2.14 -15.45 2.37
N GLY A 407 1.72 -16.08 1.27
CA GLY A 407 2.41 -17.23 0.72
C GLY A 407 3.83 -16.91 0.25
N LEU A 408 4.78 -17.87 0.36
CA LEU A 408 6.17 -17.65 -0.07
C LEU A 408 6.25 -17.22 -1.55
N GLY A 409 5.42 -17.81 -2.41
CA GLY A 409 5.36 -17.46 -3.84
C GLY A 409 4.90 -16.01 -4.04
N GLU A 410 3.87 -15.60 -3.34
CA GLU A 410 3.37 -14.22 -3.37
C GLU A 410 4.46 -13.22 -2.89
N ILE A 411 5.11 -13.54 -1.76
CA ILE A 411 6.21 -12.70 -1.25
C ILE A 411 7.32 -12.58 -2.30
N LEU A 412 7.78 -13.69 -2.87
CA LEU A 412 8.89 -13.71 -3.84
C LEU A 412 8.57 -12.99 -5.15
N PHE A 413 7.36 -13.21 -5.69
CA PHE A 413 7.04 -12.76 -7.03
C PHE A 413 6.30 -11.43 -7.08
N ILE A 414 5.66 -11.00 -5.94
CA ILE A 414 4.84 -9.79 -5.91
C ILE A 414 5.47 -8.71 -5.01
N TRP A 415 5.82 -9.02 -3.76
CA TRP A 415 6.11 -8.01 -2.75
C TRP A 415 7.59 -7.78 -2.45
N ALA A 416 8.38 -8.84 -2.27
CA ALA A 416 9.73 -8.71 -1.75
C ALA A 416 10.73 -8.14 -2.78
N PRO A 417 11.82 -7.52 -2.34
CA PRO A 417 12.90 -7.05 -3.21
C PRO A 417 13.47 -8.19 -4.09
N TYR A 418 13.90 -7.87 -5.30
CA TYR A 418 14.57 -8.85 -6.17
C TYR A 418 15.81 -9.47 -5.54
N SER A 419 16.45 -8.78 -4.61
CA SER A 419 17.58 -9.31 -3.84
C SER A 419 17.23 -10.56 -3.01
N LEU A 420 15.96 -10.76 -2.60
CA LEU A 420 15.54 -12.01 -1.95
C LEU A 420 15.68 -13.20 -2.89
N ALA A 421 15.16 -13.09 -4.12
CA ALA A 421 15.29 -14.15 -5.12
C ALA A 421 16.76 -14.42 -5.46
N GLY A 422 17.56 -13.35 -5.59
CA GLY A 422 19.01 -13.46 -5.79
C GLY A 422 19.74 -14.12 -4.63
N ALA A 423 19.41 -13.76 -3.38
CA ALA A 423 19.98 -14.39 -2.19
C ALA A 423 19.66 -15.89 -2.15
N LEU A 424 18.40 -16.27 -2.39
CA LEU A 424 17.99 -17.68 -2.44
C LEU A 424 18.73 -18.43 -3.56
N ALA A 425 18.90 -17.84 -4.76
CA ALA A 425 19.64 -18.44 -5.86
C ALA A 425 21.13 -18.65 -5.51
N VAL A 426 21.77 -17.68 -4.85
CA VAL A 426 23.16 -17.81 -4.38
C VAL A 426 23.26 -18.90 -3.31
N LEU A 427 22.36 -18.94 -2.34
CA LEU A 427 22.37 -19.95 -1.28
C LEU A 427 22.14 -21.36 -1.84
N LEU A 428 21.22 -21.53 -2.79
CA LEU A 428 21.04 -22.82 -3.49
C LEU A 428 22.30 -23.23 -4.28
N THR A 429 22.97 -22.25 -4.89
CA THR A 429 24.25 -22.50 -5.56
C THR A 429 25.33 -22.95 -4.57
N CYS A 430 25.37 -22.37 -3.35
CA CYS A 430 26.23 -22.85 -2.26
C CYS A 430 26.01 -24.34 -1.96
N GLU A 431 24.76 -24.79 -1.87
CA GLU A 431 24.42 -26.20 -1.63
C GLU A 431 24.93 -27.11 -2.77
N ILE A 432 24.68 -26.72 -4.00
CA ILE A 432 25.15 -27.48 -5.19
C ILE A 432 26.69 -27.59 -5.17
N VAL A 433 27.38 -26.49 -4.92
CA VAL A 433 28.86 -26.45 -4.85
C VAL A 433 29.36 -27.32 -3.69
N SER A 434 28.69 -27.30 -2.53
CA SER A 434 29.05 -28.12 -1.38
C SER A 434 28.98 -29.62 -1.70
N ILE A 435 27.89 -30.07 -2.36
CA ILE A 435 27.69 -31.44 -2.76
C ILE A 435 28.79 -31.90 -3.73
N ILE A 436 29.04 -31.10 -4.78
CA ILE A 436 30.11 -31.40 -5.77
C ILE A 436 31.48 -31.47 -5.10
N LYS A 437 31.77 -30.54 -4.19
CA LYS A 437 33.05 -30.48 -3.48
C LYS A 437 33.23 -31.68 -2.55
N LEU A 438 32.23 -32.05 -1.79
CA LEU A 438 32.28 -33.23 -0.91
C LEU A 438 32.47 -34.51 -1.68
N TRP A 439 31.84 -34.66 -2.86
CA TRP A 439 32.04 -35.79 -3.75
C TRP A 439 33.49 -35.86 -4.26
N LYS A 440 34.07 -34.73 -4.74
CA LYS A 440 35.47 -34.68 -5.20
C LYS A 440 36.47 -35.01 -4.07
N LEU A 441 36.25 -34.46 -2.86
CA LEU A 441 37.11 -34.75 -1.71
C LEU A 441 37.04 -36.21 -1.26
N LYS A 442 35.88 -36.86 -1.44
CA LYS A 442 35.74 -38.33 -1.17
C LYS A 442 36.55 -39.18 -2.16
N ILE A 443 36.55 -38.83 -3.45
CA ILE A 443 37.29 -39.56 -4.47
C ILE A 443 38.83 -39.45 -4.24
N ASN A 444 39.30 -38.30 -3.77
CA ASN A 444 40.73 -38.07 -3.51
C ASN A 444 41.25 -38.73 -2.21
N GLU A 445 40.38 -39.21 -1.35
CA GLU A 445 40.72 -39.91 -0.10
C GLU A 445 40.79 -41.43 -0.30
N ASN A 446 40.20 -41.98 -1.40
CA ASN A 446 40.28 -43.37 -1.84
C ASN A 446 41.39 -43.53 -2.88
#